data_e7dada18c79f7ec9d4025d303cd33cd7
#
_entry.id   e7dada18c79f7ec9d4025d303cd33cd7
#
_cell.length_a   1.000
_cell.length_b   1.000
_cell.length_c   1.000
_cell.angle_alpha   90.00
_cell.angle_beta   90.00
_cell.angle_gamma   90.00
#
_symmetry.space_group_name_H-M   'P 1'
#
loop_
_entity.id
_entity.type
_entity.pdbx_description
1 polymer ?
#
loop_
_entity_poly.entity_id
_entity_poly.type
_entity_poly.pdbx_seq_one_letter_code
_entity_poly.pdbx_strand_id
1 'polypeptide(L)'
;VLFRSIGYSYLTAFGSDINLDLPVSNINSLTYIELRPFIEAFGSTLEYYDNGSYIDIKLTKSPMAVSSIADQEARINESGVGSSTDYLIWVNKEKFRCTVFSGSKGNWKWVKDFTVGIGAEGRETITGVFEYIDYTNMWPYDSYYVGPVMVFYGNYALHSTFLKYDGTPYD
;
A
#
# COMPACT_ATOMS: atom_id res chain seq x y z
N VAL A 1 5.97 -2.35 -3.87
CA VAL A 1 7.23 -3.02 -4.21
C VAL A 1 7.06 -3.63 -5.58
N LEU A 2 7.86 -3.20 -6.54
CA LEU A 2 7.91 -3.82 -7.86
C LEU A 2 9.03 -4.87 -7.83
N PHE A 3 8.66 -6.13 -7.92
CA PHE A 3 9.64 -7.18 -8.18
C PHE A 3 9.96 -7.17 -9.67
N ARG A 4 11.19 -6.83 -10.02
CA ARG A 4 11.64 -7.01 -11.39
C ARG A 4 12.04 -8.46 -11.63
N SER A 5 12.12 -8.80 -12.91
CA SER A 5 12.27 -10.17 -13.41
C SER A 5 13.49 -10.89 -12.85
N ILE A 6 13.43 -12.21 -12.84
CA ILE A 6 14.53 -13.13 -12.55
C ILE A 6 15.82 -12.71 -13.28
N GLY A 7 16.95 -12.71 -12.57
CA GLY A 7 18.26 -12.34 -13.11
C GLY A 7 18.70 -10.91 -12.84
N TYR A 8 17.85 -10.05 -12.27
CA TYR A 8 18.25 -8.70 -11.86
C TYR A 8 18.85 -8.69 -10.45
N SER A 9 19.94 -7.95 -10.28
CA SER A 9 20.62 -7.77 -8.99
C SER A 9 20.14 -6.50 -8.27
N TYR A 10 18.87 -6.16 -8.39
CA TYR A 10 18.23 -5.10 -7.62
C TYR A 10 16.72 -5.32 -7.51
N LEU A 11 16.15 -4.75 -6.48
CA LEU A 11 14.70 -4.62 -6.31
C LEU A 11 14.33 -3.15 -6.21
N THR A 12 13.14 -2.79 -6.65
CA THR A 12 12.62 -1.44 -6.49
C THR A 12 11.62 -1.41 -5.35
N ALA A 13 11.88 -0.63 -4.31
CA ALA A 13 10.98 -0.41 -3.21
C ALA A 13 10.82 1.08 -2.95
N PHE A 14 9.56 1.54 -2.85
CA PHE A 14 9.22 2.95 -2.56
C PHE A 14 9.87 3.96 -3.52
N GLY A 15 10.01 3.60 -4.80
CA GLY A 15 10.61 4.45 -5.83
C GLY A 15 12.14 4.47 -5.87
N SER A 16 12.80 3.68 -5.03
CA SER A 16 14.26 3.56 -4.99
C SER A 16 14.71 2.15 -5.34
N ASP A 17 15.79 2.05 -6.09
CA ASP A 17 16.43 0.77 -6.39
C ASP A 17 17.37 0.39 -5.24
N ILE A 18 17.26 -0.85 -4.81
CA ILE A 18 18.05 -1.46 -3.74
C ILE A 18 18.86 -2.57 -4.36
N ASN A 19 20.18 -2.42 -4.31
CA ASN A 19 21.09 -3.41 -4.87
C ASN A 19 21.07 -4.70 -4.06
N LEU A 20 21.19 -5.81 -4.76
CA LEU A 20 21.34 -7.15 -4.21
C LEU A 20 22.74 -7.66 -4.55
N ASP A 21 23.38 -8.36 -3.65
CA ASP A 21 24.66 -9.03 -3.93
C ASP A 21 24.46 -10.25 -4.85
N LEU A 22 23.31 -10.89 -4.73
CA LEU A 22 22.89 -12.02 -5.58
C LEU A 22 21.66 -11.67 -6.40
N PRO A 23 21.59 -12.08 -7.68
CA PRO A 23 20.42 -11.82 -8.49
C PRO A 23 19.20 -12.60 -8.01
N VAL A 24 18.02 -11.99 -8.19
CA VAL A 24 16.76 -12.72 -8.02
C VAL A 24 16.75 -13.96 -8.90
N SER A 25 16.55 -15.12 -8.32
CA SER A 25 16.65 -16.41 -9.00
C SER A 25 15.37 -17.23 -8.85
N ASN A 26 15.15 -18.15 -9.78
CA ASN A 26 14.05 -19.11 -9.71
C ASN A 26 14.64 -20.53 -9.66
N ILE A 27 14.29 -21.26 -8.61
CA ILE A 27 14.73 -22.63 -8.40
C ILE A 27 13.46 -23.46 -8.12
N ASN A 28 13.20 -24.47 -8.93
CA ASN A 28 12.02 -25.34 -8.80
C ASN A 28 10.70 -24.57 -8.75
N SER A 29 10.53 -23.56 -9.60
CA SER A 29 9.36 -22.68 -9.67
C SER A 29 9.15 -21.78 -8.43
N LEU A 30 10.14 -21.70 -7.55
CA LEU A 30 10.14 -20.76 -6.41
C LEU A 30 11.10 -19.62 -6.68
N THR A 31 10.66 -18.41 -6.36
CA THR A 31 11.48 -17.20 -6.48
C THR A 31 12.28 -16.97 -5.19
N TYR A 32 13.59 -16.86 -5.34
CA TYR A 32 14.53 -16.57 -4.24
C TYR A 32 15.07 -15.16 -4.37
N ILE A 33 15.12 -14.47 -3.23
CA ILE A 33 15.67 -13.12 -3.09
C ILE A 33 16.47 -13.06 -1.81
N GLU A 34 17.50 -12.21 -1.77
CA GLU A 34 18.23 -11.96 -0.54
C GLU A 34 17.33 -11.38 0.54
N LEU A 35 17.30 -12.05 1.68
CA LEU A 35 16.36 -11.72 2.76
C LEU A 35 16.70 -10.37 3.41
N ARG A 36 17.99 -10.06 3.65
CA ARG A 36 18.39 -8.83 4.34
C ARG A 36 18.01 -7.56 3.57
N PRO A 37 18.45 -7.34 2.32
CA PRO A 37 18.08 -6.15 1.55
C PRO A 37 16.56 -6.05 1.38
N PHE A 38 15.88 -7.19 1.22
CA PHE A 38 14.44 -7.23 1.14
C PHE A 38 13.76 -6.71 2.43
N ILE A 39 14.18 -7.20 3.59
CA ILE A 39 13.62 -6.79 4.89
C ILE A 39 13.95 -5.32 5.21
N GLU A 40 15.18 -4.89 4.93
CA GLU A 40 15.63 -3.52 5.17
C GLU A 40 14.92 -2.51 4.26
N ALA A 41 14.55 -2.92 3.04
CA ALA A 41 13.70 -2.13 2.14
C ALA A 41 12.35 -1.75 2.76
N PHE A 42 11.85 -2.55 3.69
CA PHE A 42 10.62 -2.28 4.43
C PHE A 42 10.86 -1.60 5.78
N GLY A 43 12.07 -1.08 5.99
CA GLY A 43 12.43 -0.37 7.22
C GLY A 43 12.50 -1.28 8.45
N SER A 44 12.71 -2.57 8.25
CA SER A 44 12.91 -3.54 9.33
C SER A 44 14.37 -3.97 9.39
N THR A 45 14.83 -4.44 10.53
CA THR A 45 16.19 -4.98 10.68
C THR A 45 16.14 -6.49 10.81
N LEU A 46 17.16 -7.16 10.30
CA LEU A 46 17.34 -8.59 10.37
C LEU A 46 18.62 -8.92 11.12
N GLU A 47 18.50 -9.66 12.21
CA GLU A 47 19.60 -10.31 12.92
C GLU A 47 19.46 -11.81 12.71
N TYR A 48 20.56 -12.49 12.45
CA TYR A 48 20.57 -13.94 12.41
C TYR A 48 21.71 -14.48 13.29
N TYR A 49 21.44 -15.62 13.88
CA TYR A 49 22.40 -16.36 14.69
C TYR A 49 22.44 -17.82 14.19
N ASP A 50 23.61 -18.26 13.78
CA ASP A 50 23.84 -19.63 13.33
C ASP A 50 24.66 -20.35 14.42
N ASN A 51 24.11 -21.41 14.98
CA ASN A 51 24.78 -22.24 15.98
C ASN A 51 25.32 -23.58 15.40
N GLY A 52 25.28 -23.71 14.07
CA GLY A 52 25.72 -24.91 13.35
C GLY A 52 24.68 -26.04 13.24
N SER A 53 23.58 -25.97 14.00
CA SER A 53 22.46 -26.94 13.97
C SER A 53 21.20 -26.33 13.41
N TYR A 54 20.97 -25.06 13.66
CA TYR A 54 19.85 -24.27 13.15
C TYR A 54 20.24 -22.80 13.05
N ILE A 55 19.50 -22.06 12.29
CA ILE A 55 19.63 -20.61 12.13
C ILE A 55 18.40 -19.95 12.76
N ASP A 56 18.64 -19.11 13.77
CA ASP A 56 17.63 -18.24 14.31
C ASP A 56 17.60 -16.93 13.55
N ILE A 57 16.44 -16.53 13.06
CA ILE A 57 16.23 -15.26 12.38
C ILE A 57 15.33 -14.38 13.24
N LYS A 58 15.88 -13.28 13.72
CA LYS A 58 15.14 -12.27 14.45
C LYS A 58 14.85 -11.09 13.53
N LEU A 59 13.58 -10.85 13.28
CA LEU A 59 13.11 -9.68 12.57
C LEU A 59 12.66 -8.64 13.61
N THR A 60 13.33 -7.51 13.63
CA THR A 60 12.86 -6.36 14.40
C THR A 60 12.23 -5.39 13.41
N LYS A 61 10.92 -5.25 13.50
CA LYS A 61 10.23 -4.20 12.78
C LYS A 61 10.74 -2.88 13.33
N SER A 62 11.64 -2.23 12.57
CA SER A 62 11.77 -0.80 12.74
C SER A 62 10.36 -0.25 12.55
N PRO A 63 9.88 0.66 13.36
CA PRO A 63 8.77 1.46 12.90
C PRO A 63 9.30 2.07 11.59
N MET A 64 8.92 1.51 10.42
CA MET A 64 8.83 2.39 9.26
C MET A 64 8.25 3.65 9.84
N ALA A 65 8.90 4.78 9.59
CA ALA A 65 8.36 6.05 10.03
C ALA A 65 6.97 6.20 9.38
N VAL A 66 6.03 5.43 9.90
CA VAL A 66 4.62 5.75 9.86
C VAL A 66 4.66 7.08 10.56
N SER A 67 4.51 8.14 9.78
CA SER A 67 4.33 9.47 10.34
C SER A 67 3.35 9.26 11.47
N SER A 68 3.72 9.64 12.68
CA SER A 68 2.89 9.40 13.86
C SER A 68 1.48 9.90 13.53
N ILE A 69 0.46 9.41 14.20
CA ILE A 69 -0.90 9.95 14.02
C ILE A 69 -0.85 11.48 14.11
N ALA A 70 -0.07 12.01 15.07
CA ALA A 70 0.12 13.45 15.24
C ALA A 70 0.75 14.11 14.00
N ASP A 71 1.76 13.47 13.36
CA ASP A 71 2.36 14.02 12.14
C ASP A 71 1.38 13.97 10.95
N GLN A 72 0.55 12.94 10.86
CA GLN A 72 -0.47 12.84 9.82
C GLN A 72 -1.54 13.91 10.01
N GLU A 73 -2.01 14.10 11.25
CA GLU A 73 -2.96 15.16 11.60
C GLU A 73 -2.37 16.56 11.32
N ALA A 74 -1.13 16.80 11.71
CA ALA A 74 -0.46 18.07 11.45
C ALA A 74 -0.39 18.35 9.94
N ARG A 75 0.11 17.40 9.15
CA ARG A 75 0.25 17.58 7.69
C ARG A 75 -1.07 17.82 6.98
N ILE A 76 -2.12 17.08 7.32
CA ILE A 76 -3.41 17.26 6.67
C ILE A 76 -4.06 18.59 7.06
N ASN A 77 -3.90 19.03 8.30
CA ASN A 77 -4.41 20.31 8.77
C ASN A 77 -3.65 21.51 8.16
N GLU A 78 -2.33 21.40 8.03
CA GLU A 78 -1.49 22.40 7.36
C GLU A 78 -1.77 22.50 5.86
N SER A 79 -2.21 21.41 5.22
CA SER A 79 -2.51 21.39 3.78
C SER A 79 -3.66 22.33 3.41
N GLY A 80 -4.52 22.66 4.35
CA GLY A 80 -5.69 23.49 4.12
C GLY A 80 -6.79 22.83 3.29
N VAL A 81 -6.72 21.52 3.05
CA VAL A 81 -7.75 20.77 2.34
C VAL A 81 -9.01 20.67 3.18
N GLY A 82 -10.15 20.95 2.56
CA GLY A 82 -11.48 20.79 3.13
C GLY A 82 -12.22 19.60 2.55
N SER A 83 -13.36 19.29 3.11
CA SER A 83 -14.35 18.35 2.58
C SER A 83 -15.75 18.96 2.71
N SER A 84 -16.65 18.59 1.82
CA SER A 84 -18.07 18.90 1.92
C SER A 84 -18.81 18.03 2.95
N THR A 85 -18.11 17.05 3.54
CA THR A 85 -18.61 16.16 4.59
C THR A 85 -17.71 16.23 5.82
N ASP A 86 -18.10 15.59 6.91
CA ASP A 86 -17.30 15.45 8.14
C ASP A 86 -16.12 14.47 8.00
N TYR A 87 -15.84 13.97 6.81
CA TYR A 87 -14.77 13.02 6.55
C TYR A 87 -13.85 13.49 5.42
N LEU A 88 -12.58 13.09 5.53
CA LEU A 88 -11.56 13.27 4.51
C LEU A 88 -10.78 11.97 4.36
N ILE A 89 -10.54 11.56 3.12
CA ILE A 89 -9.73 10.38 2.79
C ILE A 89 -8.44 10.87 2.12
N TRP A 90 -7.30 10.45 2.66
CA TRP A 90 -5.98 10.72 2.10
C TRP A 90 -5.30 9.45 1.65
N VAL A 91 -5.08 9.31 0.35
CA VAL A 91 -4.34 8.19 -0.24
C VAL A 91 -2.90 8.61 -0.52
N ASN A 92 -1.97 7.96 0.17
CA ASN A 92 -0.54 8.09 -0.11
C ASN A 92 -0.11 6.94 -1.03
N LYS A 93 0.12 7.27 -2.31
CA LYS A 93 0.48 6.27 -3.34
C LYS A 93 1.87 5.67 -3.12
N GLU A 94 2.82 6.43 -2.62
CA GLU A 94 4.19 5.98 -2.37
C GLU A 94 4.25 4.96 -1.22
N LYS A 95 3.41 5.16 -0.21
CA LYS A 95 3.35 4.29 0.98
C LYS A 95 2.26 3.23 0.90
N PHE A 96 1.45 3.22 -0.15
CA PHE A 96 0.29 2.33 -0.29
C PHE A 96 -0.65 2.41 0.92
N ARG A 97 -0.89 3.64 1.40
CA ARG A 97 -1.71 3.87 2.60
C ARG A 97 -2.90 4.75 2.27
N CYS A 98 -4.04 4.37 2.84
CA CYS A 98 -5.25 5.17 2.85
C CYS A 98 -5.54 5.53 4.31
N THR A 99 -5.63 6.82 4.60
CA THR A 99 -5.95 7.33 5.93
C THR A 99 -7.30 8.05 5.87
N VAL A 100 -8.15 7.75 6.83
CA VAL A 100 -9.44 8.41 7.02
C VAL A 100 -9.32 9.36 8.20
N PHE A 101 -9.77 10.58 7.99
CA PHE A 101 -9.88 11.60 9.02
C PHE A 101 -11.35 12.01 9.19
N SER A 102 -11.71 12.47 10.39
CA SER A 102 -12.99 13.11 10.67
C SER A 102 -12.76 14.53 11.18
N GLY A 103 -13.73 15.41 10.95
CA GLY A 103 -13.67 16.80 11.40
C GLY A 103 -13.96 17.80 10.29
N SER A 104 -13.15 18.85 10.21
CA SER A 104 -13.31 19.93 9.22
C SER A 104 -11.96 20.52 8.86
N LYS A 105 -11.92 21.35 7.83
CA LYS A 105 -10.71 22.04 7.38
C LYS A 105 -9.95 22.68 8.53
N GLY A 106 -8.68 22.32 8.68
CA GLY A 106 -7.79 22.77 9.73
C GLY A 106 -7.99 22.08 11.09
N ASN A 107 -8.92 21.13 11.18
CA ASN A 107 -9.29 20.45 12.43
C ASN A 107 -9.57 18.95 12.20
N TRP A 108 -8.84 18.35 11.26
CA TRP A 108 -8.93 16.94 10.93
C TRP A 108 -8.31 16.09 12.04
N LYS A 109 -9.04 15.04 12.45
CA LYS A 109 -8.61 14.04 13.41
C LYS A 109 -8.53 12.66 12.76
N TRP A 110 -7.46 11.97 13.01
CA TRP A 110 -7.24 10.61 12.52
C TRP A 110 -8.34 9.66 13.04
N VAL A 111 -8.87 8.83 12.15
CA VAL A 111 -9.85 7.80 12.49
C VAL A 111 -9.25 6.42 12.28
N LYS A 112 -8.70 6.20 11.09
CA LYS A 112 -8.19 4.87 10.70
C LYS A 112 -7.25 5.01 9.50
N ASP A 113 -6.32 4.09 9.41
CA ASP A 113 -5.54 3.89 8.20
C ASP A 113 -5.43 2.40 7.84
N PHE A 114 -5.22 2.11 6.57
CA PHE A 114 -5.07 0.76 6.04
C PHE A 114 -4.24 0.74 4.77
N THR A 115 -3.72 -0.43 4.44
CA THR A 115 -3.00 -0.64 3.18
C THR A 115 -3.98 -0.67 2.02
N VAL A 116 -3.61 -0.04 0.90
CA VAL A 116 -4.42 -0.04 -0.33
C VAL A 116 -3.57 -0.44 -1.53
N GLY A 117 -4.19 -1.07 -2.51
CA GLY A 117 -3.66 -1.15 -3.85
C GLY A 117 -3.79 0.20 -4.57
N ILE A 118 -2.94 0.43 -5.54
CA ILE A 118 -3.02 1.57 -6.47
C ILE A 118 -3.14 1.04 -7.89
N GLY A 119 -3.49 1.92 -8.82
CA GLY A 119 -3.60 1.56 -10.24
C GLY A 119 -2.30 0.98 -10.79
N ALA A 120 -2.43 -0.02 -11.67
CA ALA A 120 -1.32 -0.65 -12.37
C ALA A 120 -0.72 0.29 -13.43
N GLU A 121 0.42 -0.11 -14.00
CA GLU A 121 1.04 0.57 -15.13
C GLU A 121 0.05 0.74 -16.30
N GLY A 122 -0.03 1.96 -16.83
CA GLY A 122 -1.00 2.35 -17.84
C GLY A 122 -2.42 2.63 -17.34
N ARG A 123 -2.66 2.48 -16.03
CA ARG A 123 -3.92 2.80 -15.34
C ARG A 123 -3.64 3.39 -13.96
N GLU A 124 -2.66 4.26 -13.86
CA GLU A 124 -2.15 4.81 -12.61
C GLU A 124 -3.26 5.56 -11.85
N THR A 125 -3.27 5.41 -10.55
CA THR A 125 -4.10 6.23 -9.68
C THR A 125 -3.72 7.70 -9.85
N ILE A 126 -4.69 8.52 -10.23
CA ILE A 126 -4.50 9.96 -10.41
C ILE A 126 -4.16 10.65 -9.08
N THR A 127 -3.51 11.81 -9.19
CA THR A 127 -3.15 12.65 -8.04
C THR A 127 -3.94 13.95 -8.10
N GLY A 128 -4.48 14.38 -6.97
CA GLY A 128 -5.26 15.60 -6.86
C GLY A 128 -6.14 15.60 -5.63
N VAL A 129 -6.97 16.64 -5.54
CA VAL A 129 -8.05 16.73 -4.56
C VAL A 129 -9.35 16.51 -5.32
N PHE A 130 -10.11 15.55 -4.88
CA PHE A 130 -11.35 15.11 -5.53
C PHE A 130 -12.48 15.09 -4.52
N GLU A 131 -13.68 15.28 -4.99
CA GLU A 131 -14.89 15.08 -4.21
C GLU A 131 -15.52 13.73 -4.52
N TYR A 132 -16.23 13.19 -3.57
CA TYR A 132 -17.08 12.04 -3.77
C TYR A 132 -18.18 12.39 -4.80
N ILE A 133 -18.35 11.50 -5.79
CA ILE A 133 -19.32 11.70 -6.87
C ILE A 133 -20.49 10.75 -6.73
N ASP A 134 -20.23 9.45 -6.54
CA ASP A 134 -21.25 8.41 -6.55
C ASP A 134 -20.81 7.18 -5.75
N TYR A 135 -21.81 6.39 -5.34
CA TYR A 135 -21.63 5.16 -4.60
C TYR A 135 -22.47 4.04 -5.19
N THR A 136 -21.88 2.88 -5.33
CA THR A 136 -22.60 1.65 -5.62
C THR A 136 -22.12 0.50 -4.75
N ASN A 137 -23.01 -0.42 -4.45
CA ASN A 137 -22.65 -1.60 -3.68
C ASN A 137 -21.73 -2.54 -4.46
N MET A 138 -21.80 -2.52 -5.78
CA MET A 138 -21.10 -3.49 -6.62
C MET A 138 -20.87 -2.95 -8.03
N TRP A 139 -19.66 -3.14 -8.56
CA TRP A 139 -19.37 -3.14 -9.99
C TRP A 139 -19.10 -4.57 -10.45
N PRO A 140 -20.00 -5.15 -11.26
CA PRO A 140 -19.85 -6.50 -11.75
C PRO A 140 -18.91 -6.57 -12.95
N TYR A 141 -18.18 -7.66 -13.05
CA TYR A 141 -17.38 -8.11 -14.19
C TYR A 141 -17.76 -9.56 -14.51
N ASP A 142 -17.26 -10.14 -15.61
CA ASP A 142 -17.71 -11.47 -16.06
C ASP A 142 -17.52 -12.57 -15.00
N SER A 143 -16.41 -12.56 -14.26
CA SER A 143 -16.07 -13.63 -13.31
C SER A 143 -15.92 -13.15 -11.86
N TYR A 144 -15.95 -11.86 -11.61
CA TYR A 144 -15.79 -11.27 -10.28
C TYR A 144 -16.56 -9.95 -10.18
N TYR A 145 -16.57 -9.38 -8.99
CA TYR A 145 -17.02 -8.02 -8.76
C TYR A 145 -16.09 -7.28 -7.79
N VAL A 146 -16.22 -5.97 -7.73
CA VAL A 146 -15.67 -5.14 -6.67
C VAL A 146 -16.79 -4.39 -5.97
N GLY A 147 -16.69 -4.19 -4.67
CA GLY A 147 -17.71 -3.46 -3.92
C GLY A 147 -17.52 -3.53 -2.41
N PRO A 148 -17.94 -2.53 -1.66
CA PRO A 148 -18.57 -1.28 -2.16
C PRO A 148 -17.60 -0.44 -3.00
N VAL A 149 -18.14 0.43 -3.84
CA VAL A 149 -17.39 1.29 -4.76
C VAL A 149 -17.77 2.74 -4.50
N MET A 150 -16.77 3.57 -4.26
CA MET A 150 -16.91 5.02 -4.06
C MET A 150 -16.20 5.74 -5.21
N VAL A 151 -16.95 6.30 -6.14
CA VAL A 151 -16.42 7.01 -7.31
C VAL A 151 -16.01 8.42 -6.92
N PHE A 152 -14.83 8.85 -7.36
CA PHE A 152 -14.33 10.20 -7.10
C PHE A 152 -13.89 10.97 -8.36
N TYR A 153 -13.67 10.27 -9.49
CA TYR A 153 -13.38 10.93 -10.76
C TYR A 153 -13.54 9.97 -11.95
N GLY A 154 -14.46 10.23 -12.87
CA GLY A 154 -14.67 9.36 -14.05
C GLY A 154 -14.85 7.90 -13.64
N ASN A 155 -13.93 7.04 -14.08
CA ASN A 155 -13.90 5.61 -13.70
C ASN A 155 -12.93 5.32 -12.53
N TYR A 156 -12.43 6.35 -11.85
CA TYR A 156 -11.58 6.17 -10.67
C TYR A 156 -12.42 6.06 -9.41
N ALA A 157 -12.17 5.04 -8.65
CA ALA A 157 -12.94 4.74 -7.45
C ALA A 157 -12.08 4.10 -6.35
N LEU A 158 -12.52 4.25 -5.11
CA LEU A 158 -12.11 3.41 -4.00
C LEU A 158 -13.06 2.20 -3.97
N HIS A 159 -12.51 1.01 -3.93
CA HIS A 159 -13.30 -0.22 -3.93
C HIS A 159 -12.62 -1.34 -3.13
N SER A 160 -13.35 -2.43 -2.88
CA SER A 160 -12.80 -3.63 -2.23
C SER A 160 -11.73 -4.31 -3.08
N THR A 161 -11.08 -5.33 -2.54
CA THR A 161 -10.41 -6.35 -3.36
C THR A 161 -11.42 -6.99 -4.34
N PHE A 162 -10.91 -7.74 -5.32
CA PHE A 162 -11.77 -8.52 -6.22
C PHE A 162 -12.44 -9.64 -5.44
N LEU A 163 -13.73 -9.82 -5.66
CA LEU A 163 -14.57 -10.80 -4.99
C LEU A 163 -15.28 -11.68 -6.00
N LYS A 164 -15.36 -12.97 -5.73
CA LYS A 164 -16.24 -13.90 -6.46
C LYS A 164 -17.69 -13.60 -6.10
N TYR A 165 -18.63 -14.04 -6.94
CA TYR A 165 -20.06 -13.80 -6.70
C TYR A 165 -20.62 -14.51 -5.46
N ASP A 166 -19.88 -15.41 -4.84
CA ASP A 166 -20.17 -15.98 -3.53
C ASP A 166 -19.66 -15.14 -2.35
N GLY A 167 -18.98 -14.00 -2.63
CA GLY A 167 -18.42 -13.08 -1.65
C GLY A 167 -17.02 -13.44 -1.15
N THR A 168 -16.42 -14.53 -1.64
CA THR A 168 -15.04 -14.89 -1.28
C THR A 168 -14.02 -14.09 -2.12
N PRO A 169 -12.78 -13.88 -1.64
CA PRO A 169 -11.74 -13.24 -2.42
C PRO A 169 -11.51 -13.95 -3.76
N TYR A 170 -11.29 -13.17 -4.81
CA TYR A 170 -10.92 -13.66 -6.13
C TYR A 170 -9.40 -13.77 -6.18
N ASP A 171 -8.90 -14.99 -6.25
CA ASP A 171 -7.46 -15.33 -6.33
C ASP A 171 -6.95 -15.23 -7.78
#